data_a5301e6fa1d364f987268f95150e3ef3
#
_entry.id   a5301e6fa1d364f987268f95150e3ef3
#
_cell.length_a   1.000
_cell.length_b   1.000
_cell.length_c   1.000
_cell.angle_alpha   90.00
_cell.angle_beta   90.00
_cell.angle_gamma   90.00
#
_symmetry.space_group_name_H-M   'P 1'
#
loop_
_entity.id
_entity.type
_entity.pdbx_description
1 polymer ?
#
loop_
_entity_poly.entity_id
_entity_poly.type
_entity_poly.pdbx_seq_one_letter_code
_entity_poly.pdbx_strand_id
1 'polypeptide(L)'
;MHATYVYKENLSAWLFGYRIIANKGGTRSGKTYSIVSLFISVAATSRKKRTIDIVSESLPHLKRGAMNDMDEILKNEGMTEGIDYKENRSDHTFEFRSGTTIRFFSADNWGKVKGSKRDVLFLNECNRLPYETYRQLSVRT
;
A
#
# COMPACT_ATOMS: atom_id res chain seq x y z
N MET A 1 -5.04 8.99 15.34
CA MET A 1 -4.87 9.25 13.90
C MET A 1 -5.95 10.20 13.40
N HIS A 2 -5.58 11.27 12.75
CA HIS A 2 -6.56 12.17 12.17
C HIS A 2 -7.12 11.60 10.88
N ALA A 3 -8.45 11.51 10.79
CA ALA A 3 -9.14 11.08 9.59
C ALA A 3 -9.26 12.27 8.63
N THR A 4 -8.41 12.32 7.62
CA THR A 4 -8.48 13.33 6.56
C THR A 4 -9.64 13.02 5.61
N TYR A 5 -9.99 13.98 4.77
CA TYR A 5 -10.97 13.77 3.71
C TYR A 5 -10.57 12.60 2.80
N VAL A 6 -9.28 12.54 2.42
CA VAL A 6 -8.77 11.47 1.57
C VAL A 6 -8.88 10.10 2.27
N TYR A 7 -8.58 10.05 3.57
CA TYR A 7 -8.74 8.82 4.35
C TYR A 7 -10.19 8.33 4.32
N LYS A 8 -11.14 9.25 4.54
CA LYS A 8 -12.57 8.91 4.54
C LYS A 8 -13.04 8.40 3.18
N GLU A 9 -12.58 9.01 2.09
CA GLU A 9 -12.92 8.55 0.74
C GLU A 9 -12.35 7.16 0.45
N ASN A 10 -11.11 6.91 0.84
CA ASN A 10 -10.49 5.60 0.64
C ASN A 10 -11.13 4.52 1.52
N LEU A 11 -11.52 4.88 2.74
CA LEU A 11 -12.27 3.97 3.60
C LEU A 11 -13.61 3.61 2.97
N SER A 12 -14.31 4.60 2.42
CA SER A 12 -15.57 4.37 1.72
C SER A 12 -15.38 3.43 0.54
N ALA A 13 -14.37 3.67 -0.29
CA ALA A 13 -14.04 2.79 -1.42
C ALA A 13 -13.76 1.36 -0.95
N TRP A 14 -13.02 1.22 0.14
CA TRP A 14 -12.72 -0.09 0.73
C TRP A 14 -13.99 -0.82 1.16
N LEU A 15 -14.89 -0.11 1.85
CA LEU A 15 -16.14 -0.69 2.34
C LEU A 15 -17.07 -1.11 1.20
N PHE A 16 -16.99 -0.45 0.04
CA PHE A 16 -17.72 -0.85 -1.16
C PHE A 16 -17.05 -1.97 -1.95
N GLY A 17 -15.91 -2.48 -1.47
CA GLY A 17 -15.25 -3.64 -2.06
C GLY A 17 -14.37 -3.35 -3.27
N TYR A 18 -13.94 -2.12 -3.48
CA TYR A 18 -13.00 -1.80 -4.57
C TYR A 18 -11.65 -2.45 -4.31
N ARG A 19 -11.11 -3.12 -5.33
CA ARG A 19 -9.83 -3.83 -5.26
C ARG A 19 -8.65 -3.01 -5.75
N ILE A 20 -8.91 -2.03 -6.60
CA ILE A 20 -7.88 -1.16 -7.17
C ILE A 20 -8.18 0.26 -6.75
N ILE A 21 -7.19 0.89 -6.10
CA ILE A 21 -7.29 2.27 -5.68
C ILE A 21 -6.16 3.03 -6.34
N ALA A 22 -6.51 4.06 -7.11
CA ALA A 22 -5.54 4.86 -7.83
C ALA A 22 -5.71 6.33 -7.44
N ASN A 23 -4.65 6.92 -6.91
CA ASN A 23 -4.64 8.34 -6.55
C ASN A 23 -3.74 9.12 -7.50
N LYS A 24 -4.28 10.21 -8.02
CA LYS A 24 -3.55 11.19 -8.84
C LYS A 24 -3.27 12.42 -7.98
N GLY A 25 -2.18 13.10 -8.26
CA GLY A 25 -1.88 14.37 -7.63
C GLY A 25 -0.53 14.40 -6.94
N GLY A 26 -0.22 15.57 -6.36
CA GLY A 26 1.07 15.81 -5.75
C GLY A 26 1.27 15.06 -4.42
N THR A 27 2.53 14.82 -4.11
CA THR A 27 2.95 14.08 -2.91
C THR A 27 2.59 14.78 -1.61
N ARG A 28 2.34 16.10 -1.65
CA ARG A 28 2.10 16.92 -0.44
C ARG A 28 0.62 17.00 -0.04
N SER A 29 -0.26 16.27 -0.70
CA SER A 29 -1.70 16.36 -0.43
C SER A 29 -2.18 15.45 0.70
N GLY A 30 -1.30 14.67 1.31
CA GLY A 30 -1.68 13.70 2.35
C GLY A 30 -2.34 12.44 1.82
N LYS A 31 -2.45 12.27 0.53
CA LYS A 31 -3.13 11.12 -0.09
C LYS A 31 -2.42 9.80 0.21
N THR A 32 -1.10 9.77 0.04
CA THR A 32 -0.31 8.56 0.30
C THR A 32 -0.37 8.19 1.78
N TYR A 33 -0.19 9.17 2.66
CA TYR A 33 -0.24 8.93 4.10
C TYR A 33 -1.60 8.36 4.50
N SER A 34 -2.68 8.93 4.00
CA SER A 34 -4.04 8.50 4.32
C SER A 34 -4.34 7.06 3.88
N ILE A 35 -3.94 6.71 2.66
CA ILE A 35 -4.19 5.36 2.16
C ILE A 35 -3.32 4.31 2.85
N VAL A 36 -2.06 4.63 3.15
CA VAL A 36 -1.20 3.73 3.91
C VAL A 36 -1.74 3.54 5.33
N SER A 37 -2.24 4.60 5.96
CA SER A 37 -2.92 4.51 7.26
C SER A 37 -4.11 3.56 7.21
N LEU A 38 -4.92 3.64 6.16
CA LEU A 38 -6.06 2.74 5.98
C LEU A 38 -5.61 1.29 5.88
N PHE A 39 -4.58 1.01 5.08
CA PHE A 39 -4.09 -0.35 4.91
C PHE A 39 -3.52 -0.92 6.20
N ILE A 40 -2.81 -0.11 6.98
CA ILE A 40 -2.31 -0.54 8.29
C ILE A 40 -3.47 -0.85 9.23
N SER A 41 -4.50 -0.01 9.25
CA SER A 41 -5.69 -0.23 10.07
C SER A 41 -6.38 -1.54 9.69
N VAL A 42 -6.54 -1.80 8.39
CA VAL A 42 -7.13 -3.04 7.90
C VAL A 42 -6.27 -4.25 8.31
N ALA A 43 -4.95 -4.14 8.13
CA ALA A 43 -4.02 -5.22 8.47
C ALA A 43 -4.03 -5.51 9.98
N ALA A 44 -4.16 -4.48 10.81
CA ALA A 44 -4.13 -4.64 12.26
C ALA A 44 -5.45 -5.19 12.83
N THR A 45 -6.58 -4.88 12.20
CA THR A 45 -7.90 -5.19 12.77
C THR A 45 -8.64 -6.31 12.05
N SER A 46 -8.32 -6.58 10.79
CA SER A 46 -9.02 -7.60 10.01
C SER A 46 -8.59 -9.00 10.40
N ARG A 47 -9.54 -9.91 10.48
CA ARG A 47 -9.27 -11.33 10.69
C ARG A 47 -9.02 -12.08 9.38
N LYS A 48 -9.34 -11.43 8.25
CA LYS A 48 -9.17 -12.04 6.94
C LYS A 48 -7.76 -11.75 6.43
N LYS A 49 -7.07 -12.79 6.01
CA LYS A 49 -5.74 -12.70 5.43
C LYS A 49 -5.83 -12.08 4.04
N ARG A 50 -5.07 -11.01 3.80
CA ARG A 50 -5.06 -10.30 2.52
C ARG A 50 -3.64 -10.00 2.08
N THR A 51 -3.47 -9.82 0.76
CA THR A 51 -2.23 -9.29 0.19
C THR A 51 -2.54 -7.94 -0.43
N ILE A 52 -1.86 -6.90 0.06
CA ILE A 52 -2.03 -5.52 -0.40
C ILE A 52 -0.72 -5.08 -1.04
N ASP A 53 -0.78 -4.67 -2.31
CA ASP A 53 0.39 -4.19 -3.04
C ASP A 53 0.32 -2.69 -3.23
N ILE A 54 1.43 -2.01 -2.92
CA ILE A 54 1.59 -0.57 -3.09
C ILE A 54 2.68 -0.35 -4.14
N VAL A 55 2.32 0.31 -5.23
CA VAL A 55 3.20 0.51 -6.38
C VAL A 55 3.46 1.99 -6.61
N SER A 56 4.71 2.35 -6.79
CA SER A 56 5.14 3.68 -7.21
C SER A 56 5.98 3.60 -8.48
N GLU A 57 6.22 4.72 -9.12
CA GLU A 57 6.96 4.81 -10.37
C GLU A 57 8.36 4.18 -10.28
N SER A 58 9.08 4.49 -9.20
CA SER A 58 10.45 4.03 -8.99
C SER A 58 10.72 3.75 -7.51
N LEU A 59 11.79 3.02 -7.23
CA LEU A 59 12.19 2.74 -5.86
C LEU A 59 12.50 4.00 -5.06
N PRO A 60 13.21 5.02 -5.59
CA PRO A 60 13.39 6.27 -4.85
C PRO A 60 12.09 6.97 -4.48
N HIS A 61 11.10 7.00 -5.38
CA HIS A 61 9.76 7.54 -5.08
C HIS A 61 9.08 6.74 -3.98
N LEU A 62 9.18 5.42 -4.04
CA LEU A 62 8.61 4.53 -3.06
C LEU A 62 9.19 4.76 -1.67
N LYS A 63 10.53 4.86 -1.58
CA LYS A 63 11.22 5.05 -0.30
C LYS A 63 10.93 6.41 0.33
N ARG A 64 10.86 7.47 -0.47
CA ARG A 64 10.58 8.83 0.03
C ARG A 64 9.10 9.05 0.33
N GLY A 65 8.22 8.30 -0.32
CA GLY A 65 6.78 8.44 -0.19
C GLY A 65 6.16 7.37 0.69
N ALA A 66 5.59 6.35 0.06
CA ALA A 66 4.76 5.35 0.75
C ALA A 66 5.51 4.57 1.83
N MET A 67 6.76 4.19 1.59
CA MET A 67 7.54 3.45 2.59
C MET A 67 7.88 4.30 3.80
N ASN A 68 8.22 5.57 3.57
CA ASN A 68 8.48 6.50 4.66
C ASN A 68 7.22 6.73 5.50
N ASP A 69 6.08 6.89 4.85
CA ASP A 69 4.78 7.02 5.53
C ASP A 69 4.46 5.78 6.34
N MET A 70 4.73 4.60 5.79
CA MET A 70 4.54 3.32 6.49
C MET A 70 5.31 3.29 7.80
N ASP A 71 6.61 3.60 7.75
CA ASP A 71 7.46 3.61 8.93
C ASP A 71 6.97 4.62 9.98
N GLU A 72 6.60 5.80 9.55
CA GLU A 72 6.10 6.85 10.43
C GLU A 72 4.80 6.45 11.11
N ILE A 73 3.88 5.88 10.36
CA ILE A 73 2.57 5.46 10.91
C ILE A 73 2.75 4.31 11.90
N LEU A 74 3.54 3.31 11.57
CA LEU A 74 3.81 2.20 12.48
C LEU A 74 4.38 2.70 13.80
N LYS A 75 5.31 3.64 13.73
CA LYS A 75 5.92 4.24 14.90
C LYS A 75 4.89 5.05 15.71
N ASN A 76 4.09 5.88 15.04
CA ASN A 76 3.09 6.72 15.69
C ASN A 76 1.97 5.90 16.34
N GLU A 77 1.62 4.76 15.76
CA GLU A 77 0.60 3.87 16.31
C GLU A 77 1.17 2.91 17.37
N GLY A 78 2.46 3.03 17.68
CA GLY A 78 3.09 2.20 18.71
C GLY A 78 3.22 0.73 18.34
N MET A 79 3.21 0.39 17.06
CA MET A 79 3.37 -0.99 16.60
C MET A 79 4.82 -1.43 16.66
N THR A 80 5.06 -2.65 17.13
CA THR A 80 6.39 -3.16 17.38
C THR A 80 6.75 -4.28 16.41
N GLU A 81 7.89 -4.12 15.74
CA GLU A 81 8.42 -5.18 14.87
C GLU A 81 8.71 -6.44 15.69
N GLY A 82 8.31 -7.60 15.17
CA GLY A 82 8.46 -8.88 15.84
C GLY A 82 7.26 -9.28 16.69
N ILE A 83 6.39 -8.32 17.03
CA ILE A 83 5.15 -8.55 17.79
C ILE A 83 3.93 -8.32 16.93
N ASP A 84 3.80 -7.10 16.40
CA ASP A 84 2.64 -6.69 15.60
C ASP A 84 2.82 -7.00 14.11
N TYR A 85 4.06 -6.96 13.64
CA TYR A 85 4.41 -7.22 12.25
C TYR A 85 5.86 -7.65 12.12
N LYS A 86 6.20 -8.24 10.97
CA LYS A 86 7.57 -8.58 10.58
C LYS A 86 7.89 -7.90 9.27
N GLU A 87 9.01 -7.21 9.21
CA GLU A 87 9.47 -6.55 7.99
C GLU A 87 10.56 -7.37 7.31
N ASN A 88 10.38 -7.63 5.99
CA ASN A 88 11.45 -8.15 5.14
C ASN A 88 11.99 -6.98 4.32
N ARG A 89 13.16 -6.48 4.69
CA ARG A 89 13.76 -5.30 4.07
C ARG A 89 14.25 -5.55 2.65
N SER A 90 14.65 -6.77 2.34
CA SER A 90 15.09 -7.13 0.99
C SER A 90 13.94 -7.10 -0.02
N ASP A 91 12.79 -7.59 0.39
CA ASP A 91 11.61 -7.69 -0.48
C ASP A 91 10.65 -6.53 -0.29
N HIS A 92 10.91 -5.63 0.65
CA HIS A 92 10.02 -4.52 0.99
C HIS A 92 8.61 -4.98 1.34
N THR A 93 8.52 -5.99 2.18
CA THR A 93 7.23 -6.56 2.61
C THR A 93 7.05 -6.46 4.12
N PHE A 94 5.80 -6.26 4.52
CA PHE A 94 5.39 -6.22 5.93
C PHE A 94 4.32 -7.26 6.15
N GLU A 95 4.60 -8.27 6.95
CA GLU A 95 3.63 -9.30 7.30
C GLU A 95 3.08 -9.00 8.69
N PHE A 96 1.79 -8.77 8.79
CA PHE A 96 1.13 -8.44 10.04
C PHE A 96 0.68 -9.70 10.77
N ARG A 97 0.48 -9.57 12.07
CA ARG A 97 0.07 -10.69 12.94
C ARG A 97 -1.23 -11.36 12.46
N SER A 98 -2.12 -10.59 11.85
CA SER A 98 -3.37 -11.10 11.28
C SER A 98 -3.17 -12.02 10.07
N GLY A 99 -1.98 -12.03 9.49
CA GLY A 99 -1.67 -12.73 8.26
C GLY A 99 -1.74 -11.85 7.01
N THR A 100 -2.22 -10.64 7.14
CA THR A 100 -2.22 -9.67 6.03
C THR A 100 -0.80 -9.22 5.73
N THR A 101 -0.46 -9.19 4.45
CA THR A 101 0.85 -8.76 3.97
C THR A 101 0.70 -7.50 3.13
N ILE A 102 1.51 -6.49 3.43
CA ILE A 102 1.61 -5.27 2.62
C ILE A 102 2.96 -5.32 1.90
N ARG A 103 2.92 -5.25 0.57
CA ARG A 103 4.13 -5.32 -0.26
C ARG A 103 4.31 -4.02 -1.02
N PHE A 104 5.56 -3.56 -1.07
CA PHE A 104 5.94 -2.34 -1.80
C PHE A 104 6.83 -2.72 -2.96
N PHE A 105 6.52 -2.25 -4.15
CA PHE A 105 7.42 -2.41 -5.30
C PHE A 105 7.27 -1.26 -6.28
N SER A 106 8.27 -1.10 -7.13
CA SER A 106 8.28 -0.05 -8.14
C SER A 106 7.81 -0.60 -9.49
N ALA A 107 7.27 0.29 -10.33
CA ALA A 107 6.74 -0.08 -11.63
C ALA A 107 7.82 -0.67 -12.55
N ASP A 108 9.06 -0.23 -12.42
CA ASP A 108 10.18 -0.74 -13.21
C ASP A 108 10.63 -2.13 -12.78
N ASN A 109 10.16 -2.60 -11.63
CA ASN A 109 10.52 -3.90 -11.04
C ASN A 109 9.32 -4.84 -10.91
N TRP A 110 8.21 -4.51 -11.55
CA TRP A 110 6.98 -5.29 -11.44
C TRP A 110 7.11 -6.73 -11.89
N GLY A 111 8.07 -7.02 -12.76
CA GLY A 111 8.31 -8.38 -13.26
C GLY A 111 8.54 -9.41 -12.17
N LYS A 112 9.08 -9.00 -11.03
CA LYS A 112 9.33 -9.89 -9.89
C LYS A 112 8.04 -10.35 -9.21
N VAL A 113 6.96 -9.58 -9.34
CA VAL A 113 5.71 -9.84 -8.62
C VAL A 113 4.52 -10.05 -9.54
N LYS A 114 4.71 -9.99 -10.86
CA LYS A 114 3.59 -10.08 -11.82
C LYS A 114 2.83 -11.41 -11.76
N GLY A 115 3.46 -12.48 -11.32
CA GLY A 115 2.84 -13.78 -11.17
C GLY A 115 2.09 -13.97 -9.86
N SER A 116 2.23 -13.05 -8.93
CA SER A 116 1.64 -13.17 -7.60
C SER A 116 0.20 -12.67 -7.59
N LYS A 117 -0.64 -13.37 -6.85
CA LYS A 117 -2.01 -12.89 -6.59
C LYS A 117 -1.96 -11.78 -5.54
N ARG A 118 -2.89 -10.84 -5.67
CA ARG A 118 -3.11 -9.80 -4.69
C ARG A 118 -4.60 -9.54 -4.52
N ASP A 119 -4.98 -9.08 -3.34
CA ASP A 119 -6.38 -8.75 -3.06
C ASP A 119 -6.66 -7.27 -3.31
N VAL A 120 -5.66 -6.42 -3.09
CA VAL A 120 -5.79 -4.97 -3.26
C VAL A 120 -4.54 -4.44 -3.94
N LEU A 121 -4.73 -3.52 -4.86
CA LEU A 121 -3.65 -2.81 -5.55
C LEU A 121 -3.83 -1.30 -5.36
N PHE A 122 -2.82 -0.65 -4.78
CA PHE A 122 -2.76 0.80 -4.70
C PHE A 122 -1.69 1.34 -5.64
N LEU A 123 -2.10 2.20 -6.56
CA LEU A 123 -1.20 2.86 -7.49
C LEU A 123 -0.97 4.29 -7.01
N ASN A 124 0.21 4.53 -6.46
CA ASN A 124 0.58 5.86 -5.97
C ASN A 124 1.03 6.73 -7.14
N GLU A 125 0.40 7.90 -7.26
CA GLU A 125 0.66 8.82 -8.39
C GLU A 125 0.53 8.11 -9.74
N CYS A 126 -0.64 7.50 -9.98
CA CYS A 126 -0.88 6.64 -11.13
C CYS A 126 -0.67 7.32 -12.49
N ASN A 127 -0.72 8.65 -12.53
CA ASN A 127 -0.42 9.42 -13.73
C ASN A 127 1.04 9.30 -14.19
N ARG A 128 1.93 8.82 -13.32
CA ARG A 128 3.35 8.59 -13.63
C ARG A 128 3.66 7.15 -14.03
N LEU A 129 2.67 6.25 -13.92
CA LEU A 129 2.88 4.85 -14.26
C LEU A 129 2.60 4.62 -15.75
N PRO A 130 3.45 3.83 -16.46
CA PRO A 130 3.14 3.44 -17.82
C PRO A 130 1.82 2.66 -17.86
N TYR A 131 0.99 2.94 -18.87
CA TYR A 131 -0.30 2.27 -19.02
C TYR A 131 -0.15 0.75 -19.09
N GLU A 132 0.86 0.27 -19.79
CA GLU A 132 1.12 -1.17 -19.92
C GLU A 132 1.37 -1.81 -18.56
N THR A 133 2.15 -1.16 -17.69
CA THR A 133 2.39 -1.64 -16.32
C THR A 133 1.08 -1.71 -15.54
N TYR A 134 0.26 -0.68 -15.60
CA TYR A 134 -1.05 -0.67 -14.97
C TYR A 134 -1.91 -1.84 -15.45
N ARG A 135 -1.97 -2.04 -16.76
CA ARG A 135 -2.78 -3.11 -17.36
C ARG A 135 -2.32 -4.49 -16.87
N GLN A 136 -1.01 -4.73 -16.85
CA GLN A 136 -0.46 -6.00 -16.40
C GLN A 136 -0.73 -6.28 -14.93
N LEU A 137 -0.59 -5.25 -14.09
CA LEU A 137 -0.84 -5.38 -12.65
C LEU A 137 -2.31 -5.60 -12.35
N SER A 138 -3.21 -4.90 -13.05
CA SER A 138 -4.65 -5.01 -12.80
C SER A 138 -5.22 -6.37 -13.15
N VAL A 139 -4.63 -7.09 -14.08
CA VAL A 139 -5.08 -8.45 -14.46
C VAL A 139 -4.99 -9.42 -13.28
N ARG A 140 -4.07 -9.19 -12.35
CA ARG A 140 -3.83 -10.08 -11.21
C ARG A 140 -4.51 -9.64 -9.91
N THR A 141 -5.34 -8.64 -10.00
CA THR A 141 -6.01 -8.09 -8.81
C THR A 141 -7.48 -8.50 -8.72
#